data_4f59a85a42ca98f9a3c8689b80cc239a
#
_entry.id   4f59a85a42ca98f9a3c8689b80cc239a
#
_cell.length_a   1.000
_cell.length_b   1.000
_cell.length_c   1.000
_cell.angle_alpha   90.00
_cell.angle_beta   90.00
_cell.angle_gamma   90.00
#
_symmetry.space_group_name_H-M   'P 1'
#
loop_
_entity.id
_entity.type
_entity.pdbx_description
1 polymer ?
#
loop_
_entity_poly.entity_id
_entity_poly.type
_entity_poly.pdbx_seq_one_letter_code
_entity_poly.pdbx_strand_id
1 'polypeptide(L)'
;MQAAEEQYKLQVTKMQDKLRKDLGRYEVLKSDANEKLFTANGRLEEVKKTGEAQILKLRAMLKKEEMRIKSLEKDVEKKQIENDELTQICDQLISKVGS
;
A
#
# COMPACT_ATOMS: atom_id res chain seq x y z
N MET A 1 -57.68 28.96 -34.13
CA MET A 1 -56.32 28.89 -34.68
C MET A 1 -55.28 29.63 -33.83
N GLN A 2 -55.52 30.84 -33.44
CA GLN A 2 -54.57 31.57 -32.58
C GLN A 2 -54.34 30.94 -31.20
N ALA A 3 -55.37 30.37 -30.59
CA ALA A 3 -55.27 29.72 -29.29
C ALA A 3 -54.42 28.44 -29.35
N ALA A 4 -54.47 27.69 -30.45
CA ALA A 4 -53.68 26.50 -30.68
C ALA A 4 -52.19 26.84 -30.87
N GLU A 5 -51.89 27.88 -31.62
CA GLU A 5 -50.52 28.38 -31.82
C GLU A 5 -49.90 28.87 -30.51
N GLU A 6 -50.65 29.55 -29.69
CA GLU A 6 -50.22 30.03 -28.38
C GLU A 6 -49.94 28.85 -27.43
N GLN A 7 -50.77 27.80 -27.47
CA GLN A 7 -50.54 26.58 -26.70
C GLN A 7 -49.28 25.86 -27.12
N TYR A 8 -49.02 25.72 -28.42
CA TYR A 8 -47.79 25.12 -28.94
C TYR A 8 -46.56 25.90 -28.55
N LYS A 9 -46.61 27.23 -28.64
CA LYS A 9 -45.51 28.11 -28.20
C LYS A 9 -45.24 27.93 -26.71
N LEU A 10 -46.27 27.84 -25.90
CA LEU A 10 -46.16 27.65 -24.47
C LEU A 10 -45.55 26.29 -24.13
N GLN A 11 -45.97 25.24 -24.82
CA GLN A 11 -45.39 23.90 -24.65
C GLN A 11 -43.93 23.85 -25.05
N VAL A 12 -43.54 24.46 -26.15
CA VAL A 12 -42.15 24.55 -26.61
C VAL A 12 -41.29 25.29 -25.58
N THR A 13 -41.80 26.41 -25.05
CA THR A 13 -41.10 27.18 -24.01
C THR A 13 -40.89 26.33 -22.75
N LYS A 14 -41.91 25.63 -22.30
CA LYS A 14 -41.82 24.72 -21.15
C LYS A 14 -40.80 23.60 -21.36
N MET A 15 -40.79 23.00 -22.54
CA MET A 15 -39.81 21.97 -22.89
C MET A 15 -38.39 22.51 -22.93
N GLN A 16 -38.19 23.68 -23.49
CA GLN A 16 -36.89 24.36 -23.53
C GLN A 16 -36.39 24.67 -22.13
N ASP A 17 -37.23 25.15 -21.24
CA ASP A 17 -36.89 25.43 -19.85
C ASP A 17 -36.51 24.16 -19.10
N LYS A 18 -37.27 23.10 -19.30
CA LYS A 18 -36.97 21.80 -18.71
C LYS A 18 -35.64 21.26 -19.18
N LEU A 19 -35.38 21.32 -20.48
CA LEU A 19 -34.14 20.89 -21.08
C LEU A 19 -32.96 21.68 -20.52
N ARG A 20 -33.12 22.98 -20.39
CA ARG A 20 -32.07 23.85 -19.82
C ARG A 20 -31.77 23.50 -18.36
N LYS A 21 -32.79 23.25 -17.56
CA LYS A 21 -32.62 22.79 -16.17
C LYS A 21 -31.97 21.45 -16.09
N ASP A 22 -32.33 20.49 -16.93
CA ASP A 22 -31.78 19.16 -16.96
C ASP A 22 -30.31 19.20 -17.38
N LEU A 23 -29.94 20.00 -18.37
CA LEU A 23 -28.57 20.23 -18.79
C LEU A 23 -27.73 20.86 -17.65
N GLY A 24 -28.29 21.84 -16.96
CA GLY A 24 -27.63 22.46 -15.81
C GLY A 24 -27.34 21.45 -14.71
N ARG A 25 -28.30 20.60 -14.37
CA ARG A 25 -28.14 19.52 -13.38
C ARG A 25 -27.08 18.51 -13.82
N TYR A 26 -27.12 18.15 -15.09
CA TYR A 26 -26.14 17.21 -15.65
C TYR A 26 -24.71 17.76 -15.53
N GLU A 27 -24.50 19.01 -15.90
CA GLU A 27 -23.19 19.65 -15.80
C GLU A 27 -22.70 19.74 -14.35
N VAL A 28 -23.56 20.06 -13.41
CA VAL A 28 -23.23 20.09 -11.98
C VAL A 28 -22.83 18.70 -11.49
N LEU A 29 -23.61 17.68 -11.83
CA LEU A 29 -23.31 16.28 -11.47
C LEU A 29 -21.99 15.81 -12.08
N LYS A 30 -21.74 16.15 -13.34
CA LYS A 30 -20.49 15.81 -14.04
C LYS A 30 -19.30 16.46 -13.37
N SER A 31 -19.39 17.75 -13.07
CA SER A 31 -18.34 18.49 -12.38
C SER A 31 -18.04 17.91 -11.01
N ASP A 32 -19.08 17.61 -10.23
CA ASP A 32 -18.97 17.03 -8.90
C ASP A 32 -18.34 15.62 -8.96
N ALA A 33 -18.77 14.80 -9.91
CA ALA A 33 -18.19 13.46 -10.12
C ALA A 33 -16.72 13.54 -10.51
N ASN A 34 -16.36 14.45 -11.39
CA ASN A 34 -14.97 14.66 -11.80
C ASN A 34 -14.09 15.13 -10.64
N GLU A 35 -14.60 16.02 -9.81
CA GLU A 35 -13.92 16.50 -8.62
C GLU A 35 -13.68 15.37 -7.61
N LYS A 36 -14.68 14.54 -7.37
CA LYS A 36 -14.58 13.37 -6.49
C LYS A 36 -13.59 12.35 -7.02
N LEU A 37 -13.59 12.10 -8.33
CA LEU A 37 -12.62 11.21 -8.98
C LEU A 37 -11.19 11.74 -8.85
N PHE A 38 -11.00 13.01 -9.07
CA PHE A 38 -9.69 13.66 -8.92
C PHE A 38 -9.17 13.52 -7.48
N THR A 39 -10.02 13.78 -6.49
CA THR A 39 -9.68 13.63 -5.07
C THR A 39 -9.35 12.18 -4.73
N ALA A 40 -10.18 11.24 -5.19
CA ALA A 40 -9.96 9.80 -4.95
C ALA A 40 -8.66 9.31 -5.58
N ASN A 41 -8.36 9.72 -6.81
CA ASN A 41 -7.11 9.38 -7.50
C ASN A 41 -5.90 9.96 -6.77
N GLY A 42 -5.99 11.19 -6.26
CA GLY A 42 -4.95 11.80 -5.45
C GLY A 42 -4.66 11.01 -4.18
N ARG A 43 -5.70 10.57 -3.48
CA ARG A 43 -5.57 9.71 -2.29
C ARG A 43 -4.97 8.36 -2.61
N LEU A 44 -5.37 7.75 -3.72
CA LEU A 44 -4.82 6.47 -4.17
C LEU A 44 -3.33 6.59 -4.46
N GLU A 45 -2.90 7.65 -5.11
CA GLU A 45 -1.48 7.89 -5.37
C GLU A 45 -0.68 8.10 -4.09
N GLU A 46 -1.21 8.83 -3.13
CA GLU A 46 -0.57 9.02 -1.82
C GLU A 46 -0.43 7.71 -1.06
N VAL A 47 -1.49 6.91 -1.02
CA VAL A 47 -1.47 5.58 -0.37
C VAL A 47 -0.47 4.67 -1.06
N LYS A 48 -0.41 4.69 -2.38
CA LYS A 48 0.54 3.91 -3.16
C LYS A 48 1.98 4.30 -2.84
N LYS A 49 2.30 5.60 -2.84
CA LYS A 49 3.64 6.11 -2.51
C LYS A 49 4.05 5.76 -1.10
N THR A 50 3.15 5.96 -0.13
CA THR A 50 3.39 5.62 1.27
C THR A 50 3.61 4.12 1.43
N GLY A 51 2.79 3.30 0.77
CA GLY A 51 2.92 1.85 0.78
C GLY A 51 4.24 1.38 0.19
N GLU A 52 4.66 1.93 -0.95
CA GLU A 52 5.94 1.61 -1.59
C GLU A 52 7.12 2.00 -0.70
N ALA A 53 7.07 3.16 -0.05
CA ALA A 53 8.10 3.61 0.88
C ALA A 53 8.19 2.68 2.10
N GLN A 54 7.06 2.25 2.64
CA GLN A 54 7.00 1.29 3.75
C GLN A 54 7.56 -0.07 3.36
N ILE A 55 7.24 -0.56 2.17
CA ILE A 55 7.75 -1.84 1.65
C ILE A 55 9.27 -1.78 1.50
N LEU A 56 9.81 -0.69 0.93
CA LEU A 56 11.25 -0.50 0.81
C LEU A 56 11.94 -0.49 2.17
N LYS A 57 11.36 0.21 3.14
CA LYS A 57 11.88 0.26 4.51
C LYS A 57 11.89 -1.12 5.16
N LEU A 58 10.79 -1.85 5.05
CA LEU A 58 10.65 -3.20 5.62
C LEU A 58 11.61 -4.19 4.97
N ARG A 59 11.79 -4.11 3.65
CA ARG A 59 12.77 -4.94 2.94
C ARG A 59 14.20 -4.69 3.38
N ALA A 60 14.55 -3.40 3.58
CA ALA A 60 15.87 -3.03 4.09
C ALA A 60 16.08 -3.56 5.51
N MET A 61 15.08 -3.46 6.37
CA MET A 61 15.13 -3.99 7.73
C MET A 61 15.24 -5.52 7.74
N LEU A 62 14.47 -6.18 6.88
CA LEU A 62 14.51 -7.63 6.74
C LEU A 62 15.90 -8.11 6.30
N LYS A 63 16.48 -7.46 5.30
CA LYS A 63 17.82 -7.77 4.82
C LYS A 63 18.89 -7.60 5.91
N LYS A 64 18.76 -6.53 6.69
CA LYS A 64 19.65 -6.27 7.83
C LYS A 64 19.54 -7.38 8.88
N GLU A 65 18.32 -7.81 9.20
CA GLU A 65 18.09 -8.90 10.15
C GLU A 65 18.58 -10.24 9.61
N GLU A 66 18.43 -10.51 8.33
CA GLU A 66 18.97 -11.71 7.69
C GLU A 66 20.49 -11.77 7.80
N MET A 67 21.18 -10.66 7.58
CA MET A 67 22.62 -10.55 7.77
C MET A 67 23.04 -10.78 9.22
N ARG A 68 22.25 -10.25 10.15
CA ARG A 68 22.49 -10.45 11.58
C ARG A 68 22.32 -11.91 11.98
N ILE A 69 21.29 -12.58 11.47
CA ILE A 69 21.06 -14.00 11.71
C ILE A 69 22.23 -14.83 11.19
N LYS A 70 22.72 -14.57 9.98
CA LYS A 70 23.87 -15.25 9.41
C LYS A 70 25.12 -15.05 10.25
N SER A 71 25.34 -13.85 10.74
CA SER A 71 26.47 -13.55 11.65
C SER A 71 26.35 -14.31 12.96
N LEU A 72 25.17 -14.36 13.55
CA LEU A 72 24.91 -15.12 14.78
C LEU A 72 25.06 -16.61 14.57
N GLU A 73 24.62 -17.14 13.46
CA GLU A 73 24.80 -18.55 13.10
C GLU A 73 26.27 -18.93 13.01
N LYS A 74 27.11 -18.08 12.41
CA LYS A 74 28.56 -18.26 12.37
C LYS A 74 29.18 -18.23 13.76
N ASP A 75 28.74 -17.32 14.61
CA ASP A 75 29.21 -17.22 15.99
C ASP A 75 28.82 -18.46 16.80
N VAL A 76 27.63 -18.98 16.61
CA VAL A 76 27.17 -20.22 17.26
C VAL A 76 28.00 -21.40 16.78
N GLU A 77 28.24 -21.53 15.47
CA GLU A 77 29.09 -22.56 14.91
C GLU A 77 30.51 -22.52 15.50
N LYS A 78 31.09 -21.33 15.58
CA LYS A 78 32.39 -21.10 16.15
C LYS A 78 32.46 -21.52 17.62
N LYS A 79 31.46 -21.13 18.39
CA LYS A 79 31.30 -21.50 19.81
C LYS A 79 31.14 -23.02 19.98
N GLN A 80 30.42 -23.66 19.09
CA GLN A 80 30.20 -25.08 19.10
C GLN A 80 31.54 -25.84 18.89
N ILE A 81 32.33 -25.40 17.92
CA ILE A 81 33.64 -25.97 17.63
C ILE A 81 34.60 -25.77 18.83
N GLU A 82 34.63 -24.57 19.39
CA GLU A 82 35.43 -24.26 20.60
C GLU A 82 35.01 -25.16 21.77
N ASN A 83 33.73 -25.36 21.94
CA ASN A 83 33.17 -26.17 23.02
C ASN A 83 33.54 -27.65 22.85
N ASP A 84 33.46 -28.17 21.63
CA ASP A 84 33.84 -29.53 21.29
C ASP A 84 35.36 -29.78 21.52
N GLU A 85 36.20 -28.83 21.12
CA GLU A 85 37.64 -28.84 21.36
C GLU A 85 37.98 -28.86 22.84
N LEU A 86 37.32 -27.99 23.63
CA LEU A 86 37.50 -27.94 25.08
C LEU A 86 37.04 -29.23 25.75
N THR A 87 35.95 -29.81 25.29
CA THR A 87 35.45 -31.10 25.78
C THR A 87 36.48 -32.22 25.51
N GLN A 88 37.07 -32.28 24.34
CA GLN A 88 38.11 -33.20 24.00
C GLN A 88 39.36 -33.05 24.87
N ILE A 89 39.78 -31.83 25.10
CA ILE A 89 40.92 -31.51 25.97
C ILE A 89 40.64 -31.96 27.40
N CYS A 90 39.46 -31.67 27.93
CA CYS A 90 39.05 -32.13 29.26
C CYS A 90 39.03 -33.66 29.35
N ASP A 91 38.47 -34.34 28.37
CA ASP A 91 38.41 -35.81 28.34
C ASP A 91 39.80 -36.41 28.29
N GLN A 92 40.73 -35.84 27.52
CA GLN A 92 42.14 -36.26 27.48
C GLN A 92 42.85 -36.10 28.81
N LEU A 93 42.61 -34.96 29.48
CA LEU A 93 43.18 -34.68 30.80
C LEU A 93 42.65 -35.67 31.87
N ILE A 94 41.37 -35.93 31.86
CA ILE A 94 40.71 -36.88 32.77
C ILE A 94 41.26 -38.27 32.52
N SER A 95 41.43 -38.69 31.27
CA SER A 95 42.00 -39.95 30.90
C SER A 95 43.44 -40.13 31.38
N LYS A 96 44.25 -39.07 31.28
CA LYS A 96 45.63 -39.06 31.77
C LYS A 96 45.72 -39.16 33.30
N VAL A 97 44.84 -38.45 34.00
CA VAL A 97 44.82 -38.43 35.47
C VAL A 97 44.24 -39.73 36.03
N GLY A 98 43.31 -40.36 35.32
CA GLY A 98 42.66 -41.60 35.72
C GLY A 98 43.48 -42.85 35.45
N SER A 99 44.60 -42.73 34.72
CA SER A 99 45.49 -43.83 34.47
C SER A 99 46.72 -43.77 35.38
#